data_31ea545059f29a63911d605306875221
#
_entry.id   31ea545059f29a63911d605306875221
#
_cell.length_a   1.000
_cell.length_b   1.000
_cell.length_c   1.000
_cell.angle_alpha   90.00
_cell.angle_beta   90.00
_cell.angle_gamma   90.00
#
_symmetry.space_group_name_H-M   'P 1'
#
loop_
_entity.id
_entity.type
_entity.pdbx_description
1 polymer ?
#
loop_
_entity_poly.entity_id
_entity_poly.type
_entity_poly.pdbx_seq_one_letter_code
_entity_poly.pdbx_strand_id
1 'polypeptide(L)'
;MTILADDLTGACDTGCLFAGAGAVGVTAAPLLVADDRAVLAVDTGSRALAPPAAAEAVHAAARALGGRLDAGVTFKKIDSTMRGHVAVELDALLEQGSRFTGALVCPAFPAQRRVVSQGRLLVDGVPLHESSIARDPALRGGSAELSALLDG
;
A
#
# COMPACT_ATOMS: atom_id res chain seq x y z
N MET A 1 12.53 6.23 7.14
CA MET A 1 11.59 5.64 6.17
C MET A 1 10.25 5.40 6.84
N THR A 2 9.17 5.69 6.15
CA THR A 2 7.81 5.45 6.64
C THR A 2 7.10 4.50 5.68
N ILE A 3 6.48 3.45 6.21
CA ILE A 3 5.71 2.47 5.45
C ILE A 3 4.25 2.62 5.89
N LEU A 4 3.34 2.82 4.93
CA LEU A 4 1.90 2.75 5.18
C LEU A 4 1.35 1.52 4.46
N ALA A 5 0.74 0.61 5.20
CA ALA A 5 0.13 -0.59 4.67
C ALA A 5 -1.38 -0.57 4.92
N ASP A 6 -2.15 -1.19 4.04
CA ASP A 6 -3.59 -1.30 4.14
C ASP A 6 -4.04 -2.44 5.08
N ASP A 7 -3.09 -3.34 5.44
CA ASP A 7 -3.29 -4.38 6.45
C ASP A 7 -2.03 -4.65 7.29
N LEU A 8 -2.24 -5.26 8.46
CA LEU A 8 -1.19 -5.56 9.42
C LEU A 8 -0.13 -6.52 8.85
N THR A 9 -0.56 -7.52 8.08
CA THR A 9 0.37 -8.48 7.43
C THR A 9 1.34 -7.74 6.52
N GLY A 10 0.83 -6.84 5.67
CA GLY A 10 1.65 -6.02 4.78
C GLY A 10 2.61 -5.09 5.53
N ALA A 11 2.17 -4.52 6.65
CA ALA A 11 3.02 -3.69 7.51
C ALA A 11 4.18 -4.51 8.10
N CYS A 12 3.87 -5.68 8.66
CA CYS A 12 4.86 -6.58 9.26
C CYS A 12 5.83 -7.13 8.21
N ASP A 13 5.33 -7.69 7.12
CA ASP A 13 6.14 -8.31 6.06
C ASP A 13 7.11 -7.29 5.46
N THR A 14 6.62 -6.08 5.17
CA THR A 14 7.48 -5.04 4.61
C THR A 14 8.46 -4.51 5.65
N GLY A 15 8.00 -4.27 6.88
CA GLY A 15 8.87 -3.83 7.97
C GLY A 15 10.02 -4.79 8.25
N CYS A 16 9.76 -6.09 8.25
CA CYS A 16 10.77 -7.12 8.49
C CYS A 16 11.93 -7.08 7.49
N LEU A 17 11.71 -6.63 6.26
CA LEU A 17 12.77 -6.51 5.25
C LEU A 17 13.86 -5.49 5.66
N PHE A 18 13.53 -4.56 6.54
CA PHE A 18 14.43 -3.51 7.03
C PHE A 18 15.03 -3.82 8.42
N ALA A 19 14.71 -4.95 9.02
CA ALA A 19 15.21 -5.32 10.35
C ALA A 19 16.74 -5.40 10.43
N GLY A 20 17.42 -5.69 9.32
CA GLY A 20 18.89 -5.65 9.22
C GLY A 20 19.49 -4.25 9.32
N ALA A 21 18.71 -3.20 9.12
CA ALA A 21 19.14 -1.80 9.22
C ALA A 21 18.92 -1.20 10.63
N GLY A 22 18.39 -1.98 11.56
CA GLY A 22 18.12 -1.55 12.94
C GLY A 22 16.71 -1.90 13.41
N ALA A 23 16.29 -1.30 14.52
CA ALA A 23 14.97 -1.52 15.07
C ALA A 23 13.88 -0.93 14.15
N VAL A 24 12.89 -1.74 13.82
CA VAL A 24 11.70 -1.37 13.05
C VAL A 24 10.51 -1.26 13.99
N GLY A 25 9.78 -0.15 13.92
CA GLY A 25 8.49 -0.01 14.59
C GLY A 25 7.38 -0.54 13.70
N VAL A 26 6.43 -1.29 14.27
CA VAL A 26 5.16 -1.61 13.62
C VAL A 26 4.04 -1.15 14.53
N THR A 27 3.10 -0.40 13.99
CA THR A 27 1.95 0.12 14.75
C THR A 27 0.70 0.07 13.87
N ALA A 28 -0.47 0.07 14.52
CA ALA A 28 -1.76 0.16 13.84
C ALA A 28 -2.43 1.50 14.15
N ALA A 29 -2.96 2.16 13.14
CA ALA A 29 -3.77 3.35 13.33
C ALA A 29 -5.09 2.98 14.07
N PRO A 30 -5.63 3.83 14.94
CA PRO A 30 -5.20 5.20 15.26
C PRO A 30 -4.15 5.30 16.36
N LEU A 31 -3.62 4.18 16.88
CA LEU A 31 -2.66 4.14 18.00
C LEU A 31 -1.24 4.49 17.54
N LEU A 32 -1.09 5.60 16.82
CA LEU A 32 0.24 6.09 16.45
C LEU A 32 0.90 6.70 17.66
N VAL A 33 1.85 5.97 18.23
CA VAL A 33 2.75 6.47 19.28
C VAL A 33 3.91 7.18 18.59
N ALA A 34 4.38 8.28 19.18
CA ALA A 34 5.62 8.92 18.74
C ALA A 34 6.76 7.89 18.72
N ASP A 35 7.32 7.67 17.54
CA ASP A 35 8.34 6.65 17.31
C ASP A 35 9.48 7.28 16.50
N ASP A 36 10.68 7.31 17.06
CA ASP A 36 11.89 7.91 16.48
C ASP A 36 12.74 6.90 15.69
N ARG A 37 12.30 5.64 15.60
CA ARG A 37 13.02 4.61 14.85
C ARG A 37 13.19 5.02 13.38
N ALA A 38 14.30 4.60 12.81
CA ALA A 38 14.63 4.89 11.41
C ALA A 38 13.59 4.37 10.42
N VAL A 39 12.95 3.25 10.74
CA VAL A 39 11.86 2.64 9.96
C VAL A 39 10.63 2.47 10.84
N LEU A 40 9.50 2.98 10.37
CA LEU A 40 8.19 2.81 10.98
C LEU A 40 7.19 2.29 9.95
N ALA A 41 6.57 1.16 10.23
CA ALA A 41 5.48 0.60 9.45
C ALA A 41 4.14 0.82 10.18
N VAL A 42 3.17 1.36 9.47
CA VAL A 42 1.84 1.70 9.98
C VAL A 42 0.80 0.90 9.22
N ASP A 43 0.02 0.10 9.93
CA ASP A 43 -1.20 -0.51 9.42
C ASP A 43 -2.34 0.50 9.52
N THR A 44 -2.95 0.86 8.40
CA THR A 44 -4.13 1.74 8.35
C THR A 44 -5.44 0.98 8.52
N GLY A 45 -5.42 -0.36 8.40
CA GLY A 45 -6.61 -1.22 8.47
C GLY A 45 -7.65 -0.93 7.37
N SER A 46 -7.22 -0.31 6.27
CA SER A 46 -8.12 0.27 5.25
C SER A 46 -8.62 -0.75 4.22
N ARG A 47 -7.97 -1.91 4.07
CA ARG A 47 -8.26 -2.88 3.00
C ARG A 47 -9.72 -3.29 2.90
N ALA A 48 -10.39 -3.51 4.03
CA ALA A 48 -11.76 -4.00 4.10
C ALA A 48 -12.81 -2.88 4.27
N LEU A 49 -12.39 -1.63 4.36
CA LEU A 49 -13.29 -0.49 4.53
C LEU A 49 -13.98 -0.13 3.21
N ALA A 50 -15.03 0.69 3.29
CA ALA A 50 -15.58 1.35 2.11
C ALA A 50 -14.60 2.44 1.60
N PRO A 51 -14.58 2.78 0.29
CA PRO A 51 -13.61 3.71 -0.27
C PRO A 51 -13.45 5.04 0.49
N PRO A 52 -14.51 5.76 0.89
CA PRO A 52 -14.34 7.01 1.64
C PRO A 52 -13.71 6.79 3.03
N ALA A 53 -14.03 5.67 3.68
CA ALA A 53 -13.45 5.33 4.98
C ALA A 53 -11.98 4.89 4.85
N ALA A 54 -11.61 4.24 3.75
CA ALA A 54 -10.24 3.89 3.44
C ALA A 54 -9.38 5.15 3.22
N ALA A 55 -9.89 6.13 2.45
CA ALA A 55 -9.24 7.43 2.29
C ALA A 55 -9.04 8.13 3.64
N GLU A 56 -10.08 8.20 4.48
CA GLU A 56 -9.98 8.85 5.78
C GLU A 56 -8.99 8.15 6.72
N ALA A 57 -8.91 6.82 6.68
CA ALA A 57 -7.91 6.07 7.46
C ALA A 57 -6.48 6.45 7.06
N VAL A 58 -6.22 6.61 5.75
CA VAL A 58 -4.92 7.07 5.23
C VAL A 58 -4.68 8.53 5.63
N HIS A 59 -5.66 9.42 5.48
CA HIS A 59 -5.56 10.83 5.92
C HIS A 59 -5.25 10.93 7.41
N ALA A 60 -5.94 10.15 8.25
CA ALA A 60 -5.72 10.14 9.70
C ALA A 60 -4.29 9.68 10.05
N ALA A 61 -3.82 8.61 9.42
CA ALA A 61 -2.46 8.11 9.59
C ALA A 61 -1.42 9.15 9.13
N ALA A 62 -1.63 9.77 7.97
CA ALA A 62 -0.74 10.79 7.42
C ALA A 62 -0.66 12.03 8.31
N ARG A 63 -1.80 12.52 8.81
CA ARG A 63 -1.83 13.63 9.79
C ARG A 63 -1.06 13.30 11.07
N ALA A 64 -1.24 12.11 11.61
CA ALA A 64 -0.55 11.67 12.82
C ALA A 64 0.96 11.49 12.63
N LEU A 65 1.40 11.07 11.45
CA LEU A 65 2.81 10.97 11.06
C LEU A 65 3.47 12.34 10.84
N GLY A 66 2.70 13.33 10.39
CA GLY A 66 3.15 14.71 10.21
C GLY A 66 4.47 14.81 9.44
N GLY A 67 5.42 15.59 9.98
CA GLY A 67 6.73 15.80 9.36
C GLY A 67 7.57 14.53 9.11
N ARG A 68 7.19 13.38 9.66
CA ARG A 68 7.86 12.11 9.37
C ARG A 68 7.70 11.69 7.91
N LEU A 69 6.56 11.96 7.29
CA LEU A 69 6.34 11.72 5.87
C LEU A 69 7.30 12.54 5.01
N ASP A 70 7.72 13.70 5.52
CA ASP A 70 8.62 14.63 4.85
C ASP A 70 10.09 14.31 5.07
N ALA A 71 10.45 13.56 6.09
CA ALA A 71 11.83 13.37 6.52
C ALA A 71 12.60 12.32 5.69
N GLY A 72 11.98 11.66 4.71
CA GLY A 72 12.66 10.62 3.95
C GLY A 72 11.76 9.89 2.96
N VAL A 73 12.04 8.61 2.72
CA VAL A 73 11.25 7.78 1.82
C VAL A 73 9.93 7.40 2.48
N THR A 74 8.83 7.68 1.80
CA THR A 74 7.50 7.15 2.12
C THR A 74 7.15 6.03 1.15
N PHE A 75 6.82 4.87 1.69
CA PHE A 75 6.49 3.67 0.96
C PHE A 75 5.05 3.25 1.27
N LYS A 76 4.16 3.35 0.28
CA LYS A 76 2.81 2.81 0.40
C LYS A 76 2.84 1.33 0.03
N LYS A 77 2.71 0.46 1.02
CA LYS A 77 2.59 -0.99 0.78
C LYS A 77 1.20 -1.28 0.23
N ILE A 78 1.17 -1.92 -0.91
CA ILE A 78 -0.03 -2.37 -1.59
C ILE A 78 -0.05 -3.89 -1.71
N ASP A 79 -1.21 -4.48 -1.86
CA ASP A 79 -1.33 -5.90 -2.18
C ASP A 79 -0.82 -6.19 -3.59
N SER A 80 -0.05 -7.25 -3.76
CA SER A 80 0.56 -7.62 -5.04
C SER A 80 -0.45 -8.10 -6.10
N THR A 81 -1.71 -8.26 -5.73
CA THR A 81 -2.84 -8.52 -6.63
C THR A 81 -3.84 -7.37 -6.68
N MET A 82 -3.45 -6.19 -6.15
CA MET A 82 -4.25 -4.96 -6.16
C MET A 82 -5.58 -5.06 -5.40
N ARG A 83 -5.65 -5.94 -4.37
CA ARG A 83 -6.81 -5.97 -3.46
C ARG A 83 -6.86 -4.70 -2.62
N GLY A 84 -8.06 -4.33 -2.19
CA GLY A 84 -8.29 -3.10 -1.42
C GLY A 84 -8.53 -1.89 -2.33
N HIS A 85 -8.20 -0.71 -1.85
CA HIS A 85 -8.54 0.57 -2.49
C HIS A 85 -7.27 1.33 -2.89
N VAL A 86 -6.40 0.69 -3.69
CA VAL A 86 -5.06 1.20 -3.99
C VAL A 86 -5.09 2.62 -4.55
N ALA A 87 -5.94 2.92 -5.54
CA ALA A 87 -6.08 4.25 -6.13
C ALA A 87 -6.51 5.29 -5.08
N VAL A 88 -7.62 5.03 -4.39
CA VAL A 88 -8.18 5.92 -3.36
C VAL A 88 -7.18 6.22 -2.24
N GLU A 89 -6.42 5.19 -1.82
CA GLU A 89 -5.42 5.34 -0.75
C GLU A 89 -4.17 6.10 -1.23
N LEU A 90 -3.79 5.94 -2.49
CA LEU A 90 -2.70 6.72 -3.10
C LEU A 90 -3.09 8.20 -3.23
N ASP A 91 -4.29 8.48 -3.72
CA ASP A 91 -4.81 9.84 -3.84
C ASP A 91 -4.85 10.51 -2.47
N ALA A 92 -5.43 9.84 -1.47
CA ALA A 92 -5.48 10.34 -0.11
C ALA A 92 -4.08 10.64 0.47
N LEU A 93 -3.07 9.83 0.14
CA LEU A 93 -1.70 10.07 0.59
C LEU A 93 -1.04 11.23 -0.16
N LEU A 94 -1.24 11.32 -1.48
CA LEU A 94 -0.70 12.40 -2.32
C LEU A 94 -1.25 13.77 -1.93
N GLU A 95 -2.52 13.84 -1.53
CA GLU A 95 -3.16 15.06 -1.05
C GLU A 95 -2.54 15.61 0.25
N GLN A 96 -1.95 14.75 1.08
CA GLN A 96 -1.41 15.14 2.39
C GLN A 96 0.02 15.71 2.32
N GLY A 97 0.71 15.53 1.22
CA GLY A 97 2.10 15.93 1.12
C GLY A 97 2.35 17.01 0.06
N SER A 98 2.72 18.21 0.46
CA SER A 98 3.23 19.23 -0.48
C SER A 98 4.51 18.78 -1.21
N ARG A 99 5.12 17.65 -0.80
CA ARG A 99 6.35 17.07 -1.35
C ARG A 99 6.12 15.97 -2.38
N PHE A 100 4.95 15.35 -2.38
CA PHE A 100 4.68 14.27 -3.34
C PHE A 100 4.19 14.87 -4.66
N THR A 101 4.97 14.68 -5.71
CA THR A 101 4.59 15.07 -7.08
C THR A 101 4.01 13.91 -7.88
N GLY A 102 3.98 12.72 -7.29
CA GLY A 102 3.46 11.51 -7.89
C GLY A 102 3.89 10.27 -7.12
N ALA A 103 3.46 9.10 -7.59
CA ALA A 103 3.80 7.80 -7.04
C ALA A 103 4.32 6.86 -8.13
N LEU A 104 5.35 6.07 -7.80
CA LEU A 104 5.76 4.93 -8.62
C LEU A 104 5.05 3.68 -8.11
N VAL A 105 4.18 3.10 -8.94
CA VAL A 105 3.38 1.93 -8.58
C VAL A 105 3.98 0.66 -9.17
N CYS A 106 4.30 -0.32 -8.33
CA CYS A 106 4.83 -1.61 -8.75
C CYS A 106 4.25 -2.74 -7.87
N PRO A 107 3.16 -3.40 -8.29
CA PRO A 107 2.59 -4.53 -7.57
C PRO A 107 3.35 -5.84 -7.79
N ALA A 108 4.37 -5.88 -8.65
CA ALA A 108 5.07 -7.10 -8.99
C ALA A 108 5.71 -7.76 -7.75
N PHE A 109 5.52 -9.09 -7.65
CA PHE A 109 6.14 -9.93 -6.64
C PHE A 109 6.55 -11.27 -7.29
N PRO A 110 7.69 -11.32 -8.00
CA PRO A 110 8.11 -12.48 -8.79
C PRO A 110 8.24 -13.77 -7.98
N ALA A 111 8.67 -13.69 -6.72
CA ALA A 111 8.77 -14.84 -5.83
C ALA A 111 7.41 -15.55 -5.60
N GLN A 112 6.31 -14.82 -5.77
CA GLN A 112 4.94 -15.35 -5.75
C GLN A 112 4.31 -15.39 -7.15
N ARG A 113 5.14 -15.39 -8.21
CA ARG A 113 4.73 -15.48 -9.61
C ARG A 113 3.73 -14.40 -10.04
N ARG A 114 3.84 -13.21 -9.43
CA ARG A 114 3.08 -12.02 -9.80
C ARG A 114 4.01 -11.06 -10.52
N VAL A 115 3.73 -10.80 -11.79
CA VAL A 115 4.59 -10.00 -12.67
C VAL A 115 3.79 -8.92 -13.36
N VAL A 116 4.44 -7.80 -13.62
CA VAL A 116 3.89 -6.77 -14.50
C VAL A 116 4.62 -6.86 -15.84
N SER A 117 3.86 -7.01 -16.90
CA SER A 117 4.38 -7.04 -18.26
C SER A 117 3.52 -6.15 -19.15
N GLN A 118 4.15 -5.19 -19.82
CA GLN A 118 3.47 -4.24 -20.72
C GLN A 118 2.25 -3.53 -20.08
N GLY A 119 2.40 -3.13 -18.80
CA GLY A 119 1.33 -2.48 -18.03
C GLY A 119 0.26 -3.42 -17.49
N ARG A 120 0.38 -4.75 -17.68
CA ARG A 120 -0.59 -5.75 -17.24
C ARG A 120 -0.06 -6.56 -16.07
N LEU A 121 -0.89 -6.73 -15.06
CA LEU A 121 -0.61 -7.60 -13.92
C LEU A 121 -0.99 -9.06 -14.26
N LEU A 122 0.01 -9.93 -14.19
CA LEU A 122 -0.14 -11.37 -14.40
C LEU A 122 0.06 -12.11 -13.08
N VAL A 123 -0.74 -13.15 -12.87
CA VAL A 123 -0.63 -14.09 -11.76
C VAL A 123 -0.48 -15.50 -12.34
N ASP A 124 0.61 -16.17 -12.00
CA ASP A 124 0.92 -17.50 -12.57
C ASP A 124 0.97 -17.51 -14.12
N GLY A 125 1.31 -16.37 -14.73
CA GLY A 125 1.41 -16.23 -16.18
C GLY A 125 0.10 -15.88 -16.88
N VAL A 126 -1.04 -15.80 -16.16
CA VAL A 126 -2.34 -15.40 -16.72
C VAL A 126 -2.74 -14.00 -16.24
N PRO A 127 -3.51 -13.22 -17.03
CA PRO A 127 -4.01 -11.93 -16.60
C PRO A 127 -4.77 -11.99 -15.29
N LEU A 128 -4.64 -10.98 -14.43
CA LEU A 128 -5.26 -10.95 -13.10
C LEU A 128 -6.73 -11.34 -13.10
N HIS A 129 -7.52 -10.78 -14.03
CA HIS A 129 -8.97 -11.03 -14.12
C HIS A 129 -9.34 -12.43 -14.61
N GLU A 130 -8.39 -13.20 -15.12
CA GLU A 130 -8.56 -14.61 -15.55
C GLU A 130 -7.94 -15.59 -14.53
N SER A 131 -7.22 -15.08 -13.55
CA SER A 131 -6.49 -15.88 -12.58
C SER A 131 -7.41 -16.48 -11.50
N SER A 132 -6.88 -17.38 -10.70
CA SER A 132 -7.58 -17.94 -9.55
C SER A 132 -8.01 -16.88 -8.52
N ILE A 133 -7.35 -15.72 -8.51
CA ILE A 133 -7.60 -14.60 -7.60
C ILE A 133 -8.77 -13.74 -8.08
N ALA A 134 -9.19 -13.83 -9.34
CA ALA A 134 -10.27 -13.03 -9.92
C ALA A 134 -11.60 -13.11 -9.14
N ARG A 135 -11.79 -14.16 -8.34
CA ARG A 135 -12.99 -14.36 -7.51
C ARG A 135 -12.88 -13.82 -6.09
N ASP A 136 -11.73 -13.25 -5.71
CA ASP A 136 -11.56 -12.66 -4.38
C ASP A 136 -12.43 -11.40 -4.27
N PRO A 137 -13.36 -11.33 -3.29
CA PRO A 137 -14.24 -10.18 -3.14
C PRO A 137 -13.52 -8.88 -2.78
N ALA A 138 -12.29 -8.95 -2.31
CA ALA A 138 -11.46 -7.79 -2.05
C ALA A 138 -10.74 -7.26 -3.30
N LEU A 139 -10.79 -8.01 -4.43
CA LEU A 139 -10.29 -7.53 -5.71
C LEU A 139 -11.30 -6.53 -6.29
N ARG A 140 -10.81 -5.35 -6.63
CA ARG A 140 -11.61 -4.30 -7.25
C ARG A 140 -11.28 -4.21 -8.75
N GLY A 141 -12.31 -4.07 -9.57
CA GLY A 141 -12.17 -4.00 -11.03
C GLY A 141 -11.98 -5.37 -11.70
N GLY A 142 -12.43 -5.48 -12.95
CA GLY A 142 -12.36 -6.69 -13.77
C GLY A 142 -11.23 -6.63 -14.80
N SER A 143 -10.13 -5.93 -14.52
CA SER A 143 -9.02 -5.70 -15.45
C SER A 143 -7.71 -6.29 -14.93
N ALA A 144 -6.76 -6.47 -15.83
CA ALA A 144 -5.36 -6.70 -15.49
C ALA A 144 -4.50 -5.46 -15.81
N GLU A 145 -5.04 -4.48 -16.55
CA GLU A 145 -4.32 -3.25 -16.89
C GLU A 145 -4.13 -2.40 -15.64
N LEU A 146 -2.88 -2.04 -15.32
CA LEU A 146 -2.58 -1.23 -14.13
C LEU A 146 -3.24 0.14 -14.17
N SER A 147 -3.31 0.78 -15.34
CA SER A 147 -4.02 2.05 -15.49
C SER A 147 -5.48 1.92 -15.06
N ALA A 148 -6.20 0.92 -15.58
CA ALA A 148 -7.59 0.69 -15.24
C ALA A 148 -7.81 0.31 -13.74
N LEU A 149 -6.81 -0.33 -13.12
CA LEU A 149 -6.84 -0.66 -11.68
C LEU A 149 -6.53 0.55 -10.78
N LEU A 150 -5.98 1.61 -11.36
CA LEU A 150 -5.63 2.86 -10.67
C LEU A 150 -6.56 4.03 -11.03
N ASP A 151 -7.48 3.85 -11.97
CA ASP A 151 -8.47 4.88 -12.34
C ASP A 151 -9.68 4.92 -11.36
N GLY A 152 -9.69 4.13 -10.30
CA GLY A 152 -10.52 4.20 -9.09
C GLY A 152 -12.01 4.00 -9.31
#